data_77dfd2470120d43ab70c205fd7eeff90
#
_entry.id   77dfd2470120d43ab70c205fd7eeff90
#
_cell.length_a   1.000
_cell.length_b   1.000
_cell.length_c   1.000
_cell.angle_alpha   90.00
_cell.angle_beta   90.00
_cell.angle_gamma   90.00
#
_symmetry.space_group_name_H-M   'P 1'
#
loop_
_entity.id
_entity.type
_entity.pdbx_description
1 polymer ?
#
loop_
_entity_poly.entity_id
_entity_poly.type
_entity_poly.pdbx_seq_one_letter_code
_entity_poly.pdbx_strand_id
1 'polypeptide(L)'
;MVDRSAYLARIGYQGSLVPSMETLRGLHLSHVLTVPFENLDIQLGRPIALEPAALFEKIVTSRRGGYCFGLNGLFALLLEDLGFAITRLAARVLYGAEGIRPRSHQVLLVHLDGKRWIVDVGFGGQGLREPLPCVAGLEHRQGPDQFRLMTDERGEHVLQCRLDEAWTDLYSFTLEPWLPVDYQFANYYHSHAPQSLFVQRLICTMPTLDGRKTFIGNQLKVRGIDGLQELHVTSEGEREQLLQEHFGLIINDHLRFIGMGDE
;
A
#
# COMPACT_ATOMS: atom_id res chain seq x y z
N MET A 1 15.46 -7.83 14.94
CA MET A 1 14.11 -8.17 15.44
C MET A 1 13.32 -6.88 15.44
N VAL A 2 12.12 -6.88 14.88
CA VAL A 2 11.26 -5.68 14.83
C VAL A 2 10.68 -5.46 16.24
N ASP A 3 10.71 -4.24 16.78
CA ASP A 3 9.99 -3.94 18.02
C ASP A 3 8.48 -3.99 17.75
N ARG A 4 7.90 -5.14 18.06
CA ARG A 4 6.48 -5.42 17.89
C ARG A 4 5.60 -4.41 18.63
N SER A 5 5.97 -4.06 19.87
CA SER A 5 5.16 -3.17 20.69
C SER A 5 5.09 -1.77 20.11
N ALA A 6 6.21 -1.25 19.60
CA ALA A 6 6.25 0.04 18.93
C ALA A 6 5.47 0.01 17.61
N TYR A 7 5.53 -1.09 16.84
CA TYR A 7 4.75 -1.22 15.62
C TYR A 7 3.23 -1.27 15.89
N LEU A 8 2.79 -2.06 16.88
CA LEU A 8 1.38 -2.13 17.26
C LEU A 8 0.85 -0.77 17.75
N ALA A 9 1.67 -0.05 18.53
CA ALA A 9 1.36 1.32 18.95
C ALA A 9 1.27 2.29 17.75
N ARG A 10 2.16 2.13 16.73
CA ARG A 10 2.14 2.94 15.51
C ARG A 10 0.83 2.81 14.74
N ILE A 11 0.30 1.59 14.63
CA ILE A 11 -0.96 1.33 13.92
C ILE A 11 -2.20 1.38 14.81
N GLY A 12 -2.04 1.62 16.13
CA GLY A 12 -3.15 1.72 17.09
C GLY A 12 -3.87 0.40 17.36
N TYR A 13 -3.22 -0.74 17.12
CA TYR A 13 -3.82 -2.06 17.34
C TYR A 13 -3.70 -2.49 18.79
N GLN A 14 -4.85 -2.87 19.40
CA GLN A 14 -4.96 -3.32 20.80
C GLN A 14 -5.64 -4.69 20.96
N GLY A 15 -5.84 -5.41 19.83
CA GLY A 15 -6.48 -6.72 19.85
C GLY A 15 -5.57 -7.87 20.27
N SER A 16 -6.05 -9.10 20.12
CA SER A 16 -5.30 -10.33 20.37
C SER A 16 -4.05 -10.42 19.50
N LEU A 17 -2.99 -11.03 20.00
CA LEU A 17 -1.75 -11.32 19.27
C LEU A 17 -1.62 -12.80 18.87
N VAL A 18 -2.61 -13.63 19.24
CA VAL A 18 -2.65 -15.04 18.81
C VAL A 18 -3.00 -15.11 17.33
N PRO A 19 -2.23 -15.83 16.50
CA PRO A 19 -2.55 -15.99 15.09
C PRO A 19 -3.98 -16.52 14.87
N SER A 20 -4.84 -15.67 14.35
CA SER A 20 -6.23 -15.99 14.03
C SER A 20 -6.71 -15.07 12.90
N MET A 21 -7.85 -15.40 12.30
CA MET A 21 -8.45 -14.54 11.27
C MET A 21 -8.86 -13.18 11.82
N GLU A 22 -9.33 -13.12 13.06
CA GLU A 22 -9.69 -11.89 13.75
C GLU A 22 -8.45 -11.00 13.95
N THR A 23 -7.35 -11.58 14.43
CA THR A 23 -6.06 -10.88 14.60
C THR A 23 -5.54 -10.35 13.26
N LEU A 24 -5.53 -11.19 12.21
CA LEU A 24 -5.05 -10.82 10.89
C LEU A 24 -5.86 -9.67 10.29
N ARG A 25 -7.20 -9.74 10.42
CA ARG A 25 -8.12 -8.70 9.96
C ARG A 25 -7.93 -7.38 10.69
N GLY A 26 -7.82 -7.45 12.01
CA GLY A 26 -7.61 -6.27 12.86
C GLY A 26 -6.26 -5.58 12.58
N LEU A 27 -5.17 -6.33 12.44
CA LEU A 27 -3.85 -5.81 12.09
C LEU A 27 -3.85 -5.16 10.71
N HIS A 28 -4.44 -5.82 9.71
CA HIS A 28 -4.52 -5.31 8.35
C HIS A 28 -5.28 -3.98 8.31
N LEU A 29 -6.50 -3.96 8.86
CA LEU A 29 -7.33 -2.76 8.89
C LEU A 29 -6.66 -1.61 9.65
N SER A 30 -6.10 -1.88 10.83
CA SER A 30 -5.37 -0.89 11.62
C SER A 30 -4.19 -0.30 10.84
N HIS A 31 -3.45 -1.14 10.11
CA HIS A 31 -2.32 -0.69 9.31
C HIS A 31 -2.78 0.25 8.19
N VAL A 32 -3.72 -0.18 7.34
CA VAL A 32 -4.12 0.62 6.16
C VAL A 32 -4.82 1.92 6.52
N LEU A 33 -5.50 1.98 7.67
CA LEU A 33 -6.15 3.21 8.17
C LEU A 33 -5.18 4.19 8.84
N THR A 34 -3.94 3.76 9.15
CA THR A 34 -3.01 4.57 9.95
C THR A 34 -1.71 4.90 9.22
N VAL A 35 -1.24 4.00 8.36
CA VAL A 35 0.03 4.15 7.63
C VAL A 35 -0.27 4.48 6.18
N PRO A 36 0.03 5.70 5.72
CA PRO A 36 -0.25 6.09 4.34
C PRO A 36 0.67 5.37 3.35
N PHE A 37 0.13 5.03 2.17
CA PHE A 37 0.95 4.77 1.00
C PHE A 37 1.51 6.10 0.51
N GLU A 38 2.86 6.22 0.36
CA GLU A 38 3.50 7.47 -0.07
C GLU A 38 4.84 7.21 -0.77
N ASN A 39 5.22 8.12 -1.66
CA ASN A 39 6.50 8.10 -2.38
C ASN A 39 7.37 9.35 -2.11
N LEU A 40 7.19 9.99 -0.97
CA LEU A 40 7.86 11.26 -0.64
C LEU A 40 9.39 11.17 -0.72
N ASP A 41 10.01 10.07 -0.28
CA ASP A 41 11.48 9.95 -0.34
C ASP A 41 11.98 9.96 -1.79
N ILE A 42 11.23 9.37 -2.73
CA ILE A 42 11.56 9.43 -4.16
C ILE A 42 11.48 10.86 -4.66
N GLN A 43 10.42 11.59 -4.29
CA GLN A 43 10.24 13.00 -4.65
C GLN A 43 11.30 13.92 -4.02
N LEU A 44 11.92 13.47 -2.92
CA LEU A 44 13.01 14.13 -2.22
C LEU A 44 14.42 13.71 -2.71
N GLY A 45 14.48 12.83 -3.71
CA GLY A 45 15.75 12.27 -4.17
C GLY A 45 16.45 11.36 -3.15
N ARG A 46 15.72 10.83 -2.17
CA ARG A 46 16.24 9.93 -1.14
C ARG A 46 16.16 8.48 -1.59
N PRO A 47 17.15 7.64 -1.28
CA PRO A 47 17.10 6.22 -1.58
C PRO A 47 16.00 5.51 -0.80
N ILE A 48 15.40 4.49 -1.40
CA ILE A 48 14.44 3.62 -0.73
C ILE A 48 15.17 2.35 -0.27
N ALA A 49 15.41 2.27 1.03
CA ALA A 49 15.99 1.10 1.67
C ALA A 49 14.89 0.10 2.05
N LEU A 50 15.13 -1.20 1.78
CA LEU A 50 14.19 -2.29 2.08
C LEU A 50 14.65 -3.18 3.24
N GLU A 51 15.77 -2.86 3.86
CA GLU A 51 16.29 -3.56 5.05
C GLU A 51 15.33 -3.38 6.22
N PRO A 52 15.10 -4.44 7.03
CA PRO A 52 14.15 -4.41 8.15
C PRO A 52 14.31 -3.22 9.10
N ALA A 53 15.54 -2.86 9.43
CA ALA A 53 15.81 -1.74 10.33
C ALA A 53 15.44 -0.39 9.71
N ALA A 54 15.75 -0.19 8.43
CA ALA A 54 15.41 1.04 7.70
C ALA A 54 13.89 1.19 7.51
N LEU A 55 13.19 0.11 7.20
CA LEU A 55 11.74 0.10 7.10
C LEU A 55 11.08 0.44 8.45
N PHE A 56 11.59 -0.14 9.53
CA PHE A 56 11.09 0.12 10.87
C PHE A 56 11.32 1.57 11.28
N GLU A 57 12.52 2.10 11.08
CA GLU A 57 12.86 3.49 11.38
C GLU A 57 11.94 4.46 10.62
N LYS A 58 11.75 4.23 9.33
CA LYS A 58 10.89 5.08 8.50
C LYS A 58 9.42 5.03 8.93
N ILE A 59 8.84 3.83 8.98
CA ILE A 59 7.38 3.64 9.09
C ILE A 59 6.92 3.76 10.55
N VAL A 60 7.69 3.23 11.48
CA VAL A 60 7.30 3.18 12.90
C VAL A 60 7.84 4.39 13.65
N THR A 61 9.17 4.54 13.70
CA THR A 61 9.81 5.59 14.51
C THR A 61 9.55 6.98 13.95
N SER A 62 9.83 7.18 12.68
CA SER A 62 9.63 8.47 11.99
C SER A 62 8.19 8.73 11.57
N ARG A 63 7.28 7.79 11.86
CA ARG A 63 5.83 7.87 11.56
C ARG A 63 5.50 8.20 10.10
N ARG A 64 6.41 7.86 9.18
CA ARG A 64 6.24 7.99 7.73
C ARG A 64 5.38 6.84 7.19
N GLY A 65 5.15 6.86 5.90
CA GLY A 65 4.57 5.76 5.13
C GLY A 65 5.61 5.08 4.24
N GLY A 66 5.16 4.59 3.12
CA GLY A 66 5.98 3.98 2.09
C GLY A 66 5.13 3.46 0.95
N TYR A 67 5.75 2.82 -0.03
CA TYR A 67 5.03 2.12 -1.07
C TYR A 67 5.10 0.60 -0.86
N CYS A 68 4.59 -0.20 -1.80
CA CYS A 68 4.29 -1.62 -1.61
C CYS A 68 5.42 -2.44 -0.95
N PHE A 69 6.67 -2.26 -1.37
CA PHE A 69 7.80 -3.03 -0.83
C PHE A 69 8.10 -2.69 0.64
N GLY A 70 7.95 -1.43 1.02
CA GLY A 70 8.12 -1.00 2.41
C GLY A 70 6.96 -1.45 3.29
N LEU A 71 5.73 -1.18 2.88
CA LEU A 71 4.53 -1.46 3.67
C LEU A 71 4.30 -2.97 3.83
N ASN A 72 4.22 -3.72 2.72
CA ASN A 72 4.05 -5.17 2.78
C ASN A 72 5.29 -5.88 3.33
N GLY A 73 6.50 -5.34 3.08
CA GLY A 73 7.74 -5.87 3.63
C GLY A 73 7.77 -5.83 5.15
N LEU A 74 7.48 -4.66 5.74
CA LEU A 74 7.46 -4.50 7.20
C LEU A 74 6.28 -5.24 7.84
N PHE A 75 5.10 -5.25 7.19
CA PHE A 75 3.94 -5.98 7.67
C PHE A 75 4.18 -7.49 7.70
N ALA A 76 4.90 -8.02 6.70
CA ALA A 76 5.32 -9.42 6.67
C ALA A 76 6.16 -9.79 7.91
N LEU A 77 7.11 -8.94 8.29
CA LEU A 77 7.95 -9.15 9.47
C LEU A 77 7.13 -9.16 10.77
N LEU A 78 6.12 -8.29 10.90
CA LEU A 78 5.19 -8.32 12.03
C LEU A 78 4.39 -9.63 12.07
N LEU A 79 3.86 -10.06 10.94
CA LEU A 79 3.07 -11.30 10.86
C LEU A 79 3.92 -12.53 11.18
N GLU A 80 5.16 -12.59 10.68
CA GLU A 80 6.13 -13.67 11.00
C GLU A 80 6.47 -13.69 12.50
N ASP A 81 6.72 -12.52 13.11
CA ASP A 81 7.00 -12.39 14.55
C ASP A 81 5.82 -12.84 15.43
N LEU A 82 4.59 -12.66 14.94
CA LEU A 82 3.37 -13.14 15.58
C LEU A 82 3.09 -14.63 15.32
N GLY A 83 3.87 -15.30 14.47
CA GLY A 83 3.73 -16.74 14.17
C GLY A 83 2.78 -17.07 13.02
N PHE A 84 2.39 -16.11 12.17
CA PHE A 84 1.67 -16.42 10.94
C PHE A 84 2.62 -17.05 9.91
N ALA A 85 2.14 -18.09 9.23
CA ALA A 85 2.82 -18.66 8.07
C ALA A 85 2.50 -17.81 6.84
N ILE A 86 3.53 -17.18 6.24
CA ILE A 86 3.35 -16.30 5.08
C ILE A 86 4.19 -16.75 3.88
N THR A 87 3.75 -16.39 2.69
CA THR A 87 4.52 -16.44 1.44
C THR A 87 4.49 -15.06 0.80
N ARG A 88 5.67 -14.51 0.47
CA ARG A 88 5.77 -13.27 -0.29
C ARG A 88 5.60 -13.56 -1.76
N LEU A 89 4.77 -12.79 -2.46
CA LEU A 89 4.45 -12.94 -3.87
C LEU A 89 4.72 -11.65 -4.63
N ALA A 90 4.98 -11.78 -5.94
CA ALA A 90 5.08 -10.64 -6.83
C ALA A 90 3.88 -10.54 -7.77
N ALA A 91 3.32 -9.35 -7.83
CA ALA A 91 2.17 -9.02 -8.64
C ALA A 91 2.53 -8.04 -9.77
N ARG A 92 1.75 -8.08 -10.82
CA ARG A 92 1.77 -7.18 -11.97
C ARG A 92 0.61 -6.21 -11.87
N VAL A 93 0.88 -4.93 -11.73
CA VAL A 93 -0.16 -3.90 -11.66
C VAL A 93 -0.85 -3.78 -13.03
N LEU A 94 -2.16 -3.96 -13.04
CA LEU A 94 -3.04 -3.85 -14.22
C LEU A 94 -3.82 -2.53 -14.21
N TYR A 95 -4.06 -1.97 -13.03
CA TYR A 95 -4.80 -0.73 -12.87
C TYR A 95 -4.12 0.43 -13.62
N GLY A 96 -4.85 1.04 -14.57
CA GLY A 96 -4.33 2.10 -15.42
C GLY A 96 -3.15 1.69 -16.30
N ALA A 97 -3.01 0.39 -16.64
CA ALA A 97 -1.93 -0.09 -17.49
C ALA A 97 -2.29 0.01 -18.95
N GLU A 98 -1.38 0.61 -19.74
CA GLU A 98 -1.42 0.61 -21.22
C GLU A 98 -0.46 -0.48 -21.74
N GLY A 99 -0.82 -1.75 -21.59
CA GLY A 99 0.00 -2.89 -22.00
C GLY A 99 0.61 -3.68 -20.84
N ILE A 100 1.55 -4.60 -21.15
CA ILE A 100 2.13 -5.52 -20.18
C ILE A 100 3.20 -4.80 -19.36
N ARG A 101 2.99 -4.71 -18.05
CA ARG A 101 3.96 -4.17 -17.09
C ARG A 101 4.77 -5.29 -16.41
N PRO A 102 5.97 -5.03 -15.89
CA PRO A 102 6.71 -6.02 -15.10
C PRO A 102 5.97 -6.36 -13.78
N ARG A 103 6.35 -7.46 -13.13
CA ARG A 103 5.94 -7.75 -11.76
C ARG A 103 6.67 -6.78 -10.83
N SER A 104 5.96 -5.80 -10.32
CA SER A 104 6.54 -4.67 -9.59
C SER A 104 5.73 -4.27 -8.37
N HIS A 105 4.87 -5.18 -7.88
CA HIS A 105 4.10 -5.01 -6.66
C HIS A 105 4.30 -6.23 -5.76
N GLN A 106 4.57 -6.00 -4.48
CA GLN A 106 4.65 -7.05 -3.46
C GLN A 106 3.27 -7.26 -2.84
N VAL A 107 2.86 -8.52 -2.75
CA VAL A 107 1.65 -8.94 -2.03
C VAL A 107 1.99 -10.13 -1.13
N LEU A 108 1.22 -10.38 -0.09
CA LEU A 108 1.43 -11.47 0.84
C LEU A 108 0.32 -12.52 0.72
N LEU A 109 0.69 -13.77 0.86
CA LEU A 109 -0.22 -14.90 1.01
C LEU A 109 -0.04 -15.44 2.43
N VAL A 110 -1.10 -15.37 3.24
CA VAL A 110 -1.11 -15.91 4.60
C VAL A 110 -1.81 -17.25 4.61
N HIS A 111 -1.16 -18.25 5.22
CA HIS A 111 -1.69 -19.59 5.41
C HIS A 111 -2.25 -19.68 6.83
N LEU A 112 -3.56 -19.88 6.98
CA LEU A 112 -4.24 -19.92 8.26
C LEU A 112 -5.41 -20.92 8.22
N ASP A 113 -5.45 -21.84 9.18
CA ASP A 113 -6.52 -22.85 9.33
C ASP A 113 -6.80 -23.64 8.03
N GLY A 114 -5.72 -24.06 7.34
CA GLY A 114 -5.81 -24.79 6.07
C GLY A 114 -6.31 -23.96 4.87
N LYS A 115 -6.52 -22.64 5.05
CA LYS A 115 -6.96 -21.72 4.02
C LYS A 115 -5.83 -20.74 3.66
N ARG A 116 -5.96 -20.11 2.49
CA ARG A 116 -5.02 -19.09 1.99
C ARG A 116 -5.74 -17.75 1.87
N TRP A 117 -5.05 -16.69 2.29
CA TRP A 117 -5.58 -15.34 2.33
C TRP A 117 -4.61 -14.36 1.65
N ILE A 118 -5.12 -13.56 0.73
CA ILE A 118 -4.39 -12.45 0.14
C ILE A 118 -4.39 -11.30 1.14
N VAL A 119 -3.21 -10.80 1.44
CA VAL A 119 -2.97 -9.72 2.39
C VAL A 119 -2.13 -8.66 1.69
N ASP A 120 -2.63 -7.44 1.62
CA ASP A 120 -1.97 -6.35 0.92
C ASP A 120 -2.28 -5.00 1.57
N VAL A 121 -1.33 -4.52 2.36
CA VAL A 121 -1.41 -3.20 3.01
C VAL A 121 -0.67 -2.11 2.21
N GLY A 122 -0.16 -2.46 1.02
CA GLY A 122 0.76 -1.61 0.26
C GLY A 122 0.37 -1.35 -1.20
N PHE A 123 -0.84 -1.67 -1.65
CA PHE A 123 -1.24 -1.34 -3.03
C PHE A 123 -1.45 0.17 -3.22
N GLY A 124 -1.80 0.87 -2.17
CA GLY A 124 -2.25 2.24 -2.27
C GLY A 124 -3.60 2.34 -2.99
N GLY A 125 -3.97 3.51 -3.51
CA GLY A 125 -5.18 3.66 -4.34
C GLY A 125 -6.37 2.79 -3.87
N GLN A 126 -6.84 1.89 -4.70
CA GLN A 126 -7.98 1.00 -4.48
C GLN A 126 -7.59 -0.33 -3.79
N GLY A 127 -6.62 -0.30 -2.86
CA GLY A 127 -6.16 -1.49 -2.14
C GLY A 127 -7.16 -2.11 -1.18
N LEU A 128 -6.88 -3.38 -0.79
CA LEU A 128 -7.66 -4.12 0.19
C LEU A 128 -7.69 -3.41 1.56
N ARG A 129 -8.82 -3.52 2.25
CA ARG A 129 -8.97 -3.07 3.65
C ARG A 129 -8.81 -4.20 4.64
N GLU A 130 -9.08 -5.42 4.20
CA GLU A 130 -9.03 -6.64 4.98
C GLU A 130 -8.43 -7.77 4.13
N PRO A 131 -7.93 -8.84 4.76
CA PRO A 131 -7.52 -10.03 4.03
C PRO A 131 -8.64 -10.59 3.14
N LEU A 132 -8.30 -10.99 1.92
CA LEU A 132 -9.24 -11.57 0.96
C LEU A 132 -8.97 -13.08 0.84
N PRO A 133 -9.99 -13.97 0.89
CA PRO A 133 -9.76 -15.38 0.61
C PRO A 133 -9.15 -15.59 -0.77
N CYS A 134 -8.12 -16.44 -0.86
CA CYS A 134 -7.51 -16.83 -2.14
C CYS A 134 -8.37 -17.87 -2.85
N VAL A 135 -9.62 -17.49 -3.17
CA VAL A 135 -10.65 -18.32 -3.84
C VAL A 135 -11.27 -17.48 -4.94
N ALA A 136 -11.19 -17.97 -6.18
CA ALA A 136 -11.73 -17.25 -7.33
C ALA A 136 -13.27 -17.25 -7.35
N GLY A 137 -13.87 -16.18 -7.90
CA GLY A 137 -15.30 -16.05 -8.17
C GLY A 137 -16.15 -15.56 -7.01
N LEU A 138 -15.60 -15.41 -5.80
CA LEU A 138 -16.35 -14.90 -4.65
C LEU A 138 -16.20 -13.37 -4.52
N GLU A 139 -17.33 -12.70 -4.34
CA GLU A 139 -17.37 -11.26 -4.09
C GLU A 139 -17.32 -10.99 -2.59
N HIS A 140 -16.50 -10.02 -2.19
CA HIS A 140 -16.28 -9.62 -0.81
C HIS A 140 -16.44 -8.12 -0.65
N ARG A 141 -17.33 -7.72 0.24
CA ARG A 141 -17.51 -6.31 0.62
C ARG A 141 -16.57 -5.97 1.78
N GLN A 142 -15.78 -4.90 1.63
CA GLN A 142 -14.86 -4.39 2.63
C GLN A 142 -15.13 -2.88 2.84
N GLY A 143 -16.03 -2.55 3.76
CA GLY A 143 -16.53 -1.18 3.95
C GLY A 143 -17.26 -0.67 2.69
N PRO A 144 -16.86 0.47 2.12
CA PRO A 144 -17.46 1.01 0.88
C PRO A 144 -17.02 0.28 -0.38
N ASP A 145 -15.92 -0.49 -0.34
CA ASP A 145 -15.32 -1.14 -1.49
C ASP A 145 -15.82 -2.59 -1.65
N GLN A 146 -15.80 -3.10 -2.89
CA GLN A 146 -16.16 -4.48 -3.20
C GLN A 146 -15.04 -5.10 -4.05
N PHE A 147 -14.57 -6.28 -3.63
CA PHE A 147 -13.46 -6.99 -4.25
C PHE A 147 -13.85 -8.40 -4.65
N ARG A 148 -13.15 -8.95 -5.64
CA ARG A 148 -13.13 -10.38 -5.94
C ARG A 148 -11.79 -10.80 -6.51
N LEU A 149 -11.51 -12.10 -6.41
CA LEU A 149 -10.39 -12.73 -7.08
C LEU A 149 -10.92 -13.50 -8.29
N MET A 150 -10.27 -13.36 -9.45
CA MET A 150 -10.55 -14.12 -10.66
C MET A 150 -9.32 -14.90 -11.08
N THR A 151 -9.46 -15.76 -12.08
CA THR A 151 -8.34 -16.41 -12.77
C THR A 151 -8.40 -16.01 -14.23
N ASP A 152 -7.28 -15.53 -14.78
CA ASP A 152 -7.18 -15.17 -16.19
C ASP A 152 -6.91 -16.39 -17.09
N GLU A 153 -6.84 -16.17 -18.41
CA GLU A 153 -6.56 -17.22 -19.40
C GLU A 153 -5.18 -17.87 -19.25
N ARG A 154 -4.25 -17.23 -18.54
CA ARG A 154 -2.89 -17.75 -18.25
C ARG A 154 -2.84 -18.53 -16.94
N GLY A 155 -3.97 -18.61 -16.21
CA GLY A 155 -4.03 -19.21 -14.89
C GLY A 155 -3.47 -18.31 -13.77
N GLU A 156 -3.18 -17.01 -14.04
CA GLU A 156 -2.81 -16.06 -13.00
C GLU A 156 -4.05 -15.63 -12.21
N HIS A 157 -3.88 -15.40 -10.92
CA HIS A 157 -4.92 -14.80 -10.08
C HIS A 157 -4.99 -13.30 -10.37
N VAL A 158 -6.20 -12.77 -10.55
CA VAL A 158 -6.45 -11.34 -10.80
C VAL A 158 -7.32 -10.79 -9.68
N LEU A 159 -6.78 -9.85 -8.90
CA LEU A 159 -7.57 -9.07 -7.95
C LEU A 159 -8.33 -7.98 -8.69
N GLN A 160 -9.64 -7.93 -8.48
CA GLN A 160 -10.53 -6.90 -9.03
C GLN A 160 -11.22 -6.11 -7.92
N CYS A 161 -11.45 -4.83 -8.18
CA CYS A 161 -12.28 -3.95 -7.37
C CYS A 161 -13.45 -3.43 -8.22
N ARG A 162 -14.62 -3.27 -7.61
CA ARG A 162 -15.77 -2.69 -8.29
C ARG A 162 -15.69 -1.18 -8.22
N LEU A 163 -15.50 -0.52 -9.38
CA LEU A 163 -15.43 0.92 -9.52
C LEU A 163 -16.53 1.37 -10.48
N ASP A 164 -17.31 2.37 -10.10
CA ASP A 164 -18.38 2.94 -10.92
C ASP A 164 -19.25 1.86 -11.60
N GLU A 165 -19.70 0.87 -10.81
CA GLU A 165 -20.51 -0.29 -11.21
C GLU A 165 -19.80 -1.32 -12.12
N ALA A 166 -18.53 -1.14 -12.48
CA ALA A 166 -17.74 -2.07 -13.29
C ALA A 166 -16.63 -2.74 -12.48
N TRP A 167 -16.32 -4.00 -12.81
CA TRP A 167 -15.16 -4.68 -12.26
C TRP A 167 -13.89 -4.21 -12.98
N THR A 168 -12.93 -3.73 -12.20
CA THR A 168 -11.65 -3.20 -12.70
C THR A 168 -10.52 -4.04 -12.16
N ASP A 169 -9.62 -4.49 -13.03
CA ASP A 169 -8.42 -5.24 -12.67
C ASP A 169 -7.45 -4.33 -11.91
N LEU A 170 -7.01 -4.76 -10.73
CA LEU A 170 -6.01 -4.06 -9.95
C LEU A 170 -4.62 -4.62 -10.22
N TYR A 171 -4.42 -5.91 -10.02
CA TYR A 171 -3.17 -6.61 -10.32
C TYR A 171 -3.37 -8.11 -10.51
N SER A 172 -2.44 -8.74 -11.26
CA SER A 172 -2.35 -10.20 -11.38
C SER A 172 -1.12 -10.75 -10.67
N PHE A 173 -1.20 -11.99 -10.20
CA PHE A 173 -0.10 -12.68 -9.54
C PHE A 173 -0.18 -14.19 -9.68
N THR A 174 0.96 -14.86 -9.52
CA THR A 174 1.06 -16.31 -9.34
C THR A 174 1.34 -16.63 -7.87
N LEU A 175 1.23 -17.90 -7.49
CA LEU A 175 1.57 -18.34 -6.13
C LEU A 175 3.05 -18.72 -5.96
N GLU A 176 3.89 -18.33 -6.92
CA GLU A 176 5.33 -18.53 -6.87
C GLU A 176 5.97 -17.67 -5.77
N PRO A 177 6.68 -18.27 -4.81
CA PRO A 177 7.32 -17.52 -3.74
C PRO A 177 8.43 -16.60 -4.25
N TRP A 178 8.49 -15.39 -3.71
CA TRP A 178 9.59 -14.43 -3.92
C TRP A 178 10.35 -14.19 -2.62
N LEU A 179 11.68 -14.01 -2.75
CA LEU A 179 12.53 -13.64 -1.64
C LEU A 179 12.63 -12.11 -1.51
N PRO A 180 12.93 -11.57 -0.31
CA PRO A 180 13.09 -10.12 -0.12
C PRO A 180 14.08 -9.47 -1.09
N VAL A 181 15.15 -10.17 -1.49
CA VAL A 181 16.17 -9.69 -2.42
C VAL A 181 15.61 -9.49 -3.85
N ASP A 182 14.60 -10.26 -4.25
CA ASP A 182 14.06 -10.21 -5.61
C ASP A 182 13.32 -8.88 -5.90
N TYR A 183 12.85 -8.19 -4.85
CA TYR A 183 12.18 -6.90 -5.00
C TYR A 183 13.15 -5.72 -5.26
N GLN A 184 14.46 -5.90 -5.08
CA GLN A 184 15.43 -4.82 -5.23
C GLN A 184 15.43 -4.22 -6.65
N PHE A 185 15.29 -5.04 -7.69
CA PHE A 185 15.21 -4.55 -9.07
C PHE A 185 13.99 -3.68 -9.33
N ALA A 186 12.82 -4.12 -8.87
CA ALA A 186 11.59 -3.36 -9.01
C ALA A 186 11.61 -2.09 -8.15
N ASN A 187 12.21 -2.16 -6.94
CA ASN A 187 12.44 -1.01 -6.08
C ASN A 187 13.33 0.04 -6.77
N TYR A 188 14.44 -0.40 -7.38
CA TYR A 188 15.33 0.49 -8.12
C TYR A 188 14.61 1.14 -9.31
N TYR A 189 13.87 0.35 -10.09
CA TYR A 189 13.10 0.87 -11.21
C TYR A 189 12.08 1.93 -10.75
N HIS A 190 11.30 1.64 -9.72
CA HIS A 190 10.29 2.56 -9.22
C HIS A 190 10.86 3.86 -8.66
N SER A 191 12.03 3.80 -8.04
CA SER A 191 12.64 4.96 -7.39
C SER A 191 13.55 5.80 -8.31
N HIS A 192 13.97 5.26 -9.49
CA HIS A 192 14.96 5.93 -10.33
C HIS A 192 14.57 6.07 -11.81
N ALA A 193 13.72 5.18 -12.34
CA ALA A 193 13.40 5.23 -13.76
C ALA A 193 12.58 6.50 -14.10
N PRO A 194 12.99 7.33 -15.07
CA PRO A 194 12.26 8.56 -15.42
C PRO A 194 10.80 8.33 -15.83
N GLN A 195 10.50 7.17 -16.40
CA GLN A 195 9.14 6.75 -16.76
C GLN A 195 8.31 6.19 -15.59
N SER A 196 8.92 6.03 -14.41
CA SER A 196 8.19 5.61 -13.23
C SER A 196 7.22 6.69 -12.77
N LEU A 197 5.96 6.31 -12.55
CA LEU A 197 4.94 7.21 -12.01
C LEU A 197 5.37 7.81 -10.65
N PHE A 198 6.13 7.05 -9.85
CA PHE A 198 6.59 7.49 -8.55
C PHE A 198 7.72 8.54 -8.63
N VAL A 199 8.49 8.53 -9.72
CA VAL A 199 9.48 9.59 -10.01
C VAL A 199 8.78 10.83 -10.57
N GLN A 200 7.77 10.65 -11.43
CA GLN A 200 7.10 11.75 -12.12
C GLN A 200 6.13 12.53 -11.25
N ARG A 201 5.51 11.90 -10.22
CA ARG A 201 4.43 12.51 -9.45
C ARG A 201 4.51 12.14 -7.97
N LEU A 202 4.20 13.12 -7.13
CA LEU A 202 3.86 12.86 -5.74
C LEU A 202 2.58 12.04 -5.68
N ILE A 203 2.61 10.95 -4.91
CA ILE A 203 1.44 10.10 -4.64
C ILE A 203 1.41 9.84 -3.14
N CYS A 204 0.30 10.22 -2.50
CA CYS A 204 0.00 9.83 -1.14
C CYS A 204 -1.47 9.42 -1.07
N THR A 205 -1.75 8.24 -0.53
CA THR A 205 -3.12 7.75 -0.43
C THR A 205 -3.33 6.91 0.83
N MET A 206 -4.52 7.02 1.41
CA MET A 206 -4.89 6.27 2.60
C MET A 206 -6.41 6.06 2.59
N PRO A 207 -6.92 4.84 2.83
CA PRO A 207 -8.34 4.62 3.05
C PRO A 207 -8.80 5.27 4.36
N THR A 208 -10.09 5.62 4.43
CA THR A 208 -10.80 5.96 5.66
C THR A 208 -11.88 4.91 5.89
N LEU A 209 -12.57 4.92 7.01
CA LEU A 209 -13.63 3.93 7.27
C LEU A 209 -14.72 3.94 6.18
N ASP A 210 -15.04 5.10 5.66
CA ASP A 210 -16.15 5.38 4.74
C ASP A 210 -15.71 5.80 3.33
N GLY A 211 -14.39 5.90 3.09
CA GLY A 211 -13.90 6.36 1.80
C GLY A 211 -12.38 6.31 1.66
N ARG A 212 -11.80 7.41 1.15
CA ARG A 212 -10.37 7.47 0.83
C ARG A 212 -9.88 8.89 0.67
N LYS A 213 -8.65 9.13 1.11
CA LYS A 213 -7.88 10.34 0.83
C LYS A 213 -6.81 10.00 -0.21
N THR A 214 -6.68 10.84 -1.24
CA THR A 214 -5.71 10.65 -2.33
C THR A 214 -5.11 11.98 -2.72
N PHE A 215 -3.79 12.09 -2.64
CA PHE A 215 -3.02 13.23 -3.08
C PHE A 215 -2.15 12.79 -4.26
N ILE A 216 -2.37 13.34 -5.44
CA ILE A 216 -1.58 13.06 -6.64
C ILE A 216 -1.17 14.37 -7.29
N GLY A 217 0.15 14.57 -7.43
CA GLY A 217 0.70 15.81 -7.95
C GLY A 217 0.30 17.01 -7.08
N ASN A 218 -0.57 17.87 -7.60
CA ASN A 218 -1.08 19.06 -6.91
C ASN A 218 -2.58 18.95 -6.54
N GLN A 219 -3.16 17.77 -6.58
CA GLN A 219 -4.57 17.57 -6.31
C GLN A 219 -4.80 16.64 -5.11
N LEU A 220 -5.50 17.14 -4.09
CA LEU A 220 -6.02 16.35 -3.00
C LEU A 220 -7.49 16.03 -3.27
N LYS A 221 -7.85 14.76 -3.20
CA LYS A 221 -9.24 14.26 -3.23
C LYS A 221 -9.56 13.56 -1.92
N VAL A 222 -10.64 13.97 -1.29
CA VAL A 222 -11.18 13.31 -0.10
C VAL A 222 -12.59 12.82 -0.45
N ARG A 223 -12.72 11.51 -0.54
CA ARG A 223 -14.00 10.83 -0.77
C ARG A 223 -14.48 10.21 0.54
N GLY A 224 -15.70 10.49 0.93
CA GLY A 224 -16.35 9.94 2.11
C GLY A 224 -17.84 9.83 1.92
N ILE A 225 -18.59 9.62 3.02
CA ILE A 225 -20.05 9.51 2.99
C ILE A 225 -20.73 10.80 2.51
N ASP A 226 -20.11 11.96 2.77
CA ASP A 226 -20.62 13.28 2.38
C ASP A 226 -20.29 13.64 0.92
N GLY A 227 -19.70 12.73 0.16
CA GLY A 227 -19.34 12.89 -1.24
C GLY A 227 -17.83 13.05 -1.49
N LEU A 228 -17.51 13.74 -2.58
CA LEU A 228 -16.15 14.00 -3.04
C LEU A 228 -15.80 15.49 -2.84
N GLN A 229 -14.73 15.74 -2.10
CA GLN A 229 -14.08 17.05 -2.00
C GLN A 229 -12.79 17.03 -2.79
N GLU A 230 -12.55 18.07 -3.59
CA GLU A 230 -11.31 18.22 -4.37
C GLU A 230 -10.69 19.59 -4.05
N LEU A 231 -9.39 19.57 -3.73
CA LEU A 231 -8.58 20.75 -3.47
C LEU A 231 -7.40 20.76 -4.44
N HIS A 232 -7.15 21.91 -5.05
CA HIS A 232 -5.98 22.11 -5.90
C HIS A 232 -4.95 22.93 -5.15
N VAL A 233 -3.74 22.39 -5.02
CA VAL A 233 -2.65 22.95 -4.23
C VAL A 233 -1.81 23.87 -5.12
N THR A 234 -1.55 25.09 -4.64
CA THR A 234 -0.87 26.14 -5.40
C THR A 234 0.51 26.51 -4.83
N SER A 235 0.83 26.04 -3.61
CA SER A 235 2.12 26.33 -2.98
C SER A 235 2.69 25.12 -2.22
N GLU A 236 4.01 25.13 -1.98
CA GLU A 236 4.69 24.11 -1.18
C GLU A 236 4.19 24.08 0.26
N GLY A 237 4.01 25.23 0.89
CA GLY A 237 3.51 25.32 2.25
C GLY A 237 2.08 24.74 2.42
N GLU A 238 1.20 25.01 1.44
CA GLU A 238 -0.13 24.41 1.41
C GLU A 238 -0.06 22.87 1.26
N ARG A 239 0.86 22.38 0.41
CA ARG A 239 1.08 20.94 0.23
C ARG A 239 1.54 20.27 1.52
N GLU A 240 2.53 20.83 2.20
CA GLU A 240 3.03 20.34 3.48
C GLU A 240 1.93 20.31 4.54
N GLN A 241 1.14 21.37 4.65
CA GLN A 241 0.01 21.45 5.55
C GLN A 241 -1.02 20.35 5.27
N LEU A 242 -1.42 20.15 4.02
CA LEU A 242 -2.40 19.13 3.65
C LEU A 242 -1.86 17.70 3.84
N LEU A 243 -0.57 17.44 3.59
CA LEU A 243 0.07 16.16 3.89
C LEU A 243 0.07 15.88 5.40
N GLN A 244 0.32 16.87 6.23
CA GLN A 244 0.26 16.74 7.69
C GLN A 244 -1.18 16.53 8.16
N GLU A 245 -2.13 17.35 7.70
CA GLU A 245 -3.52 17.31 8.15
C GLU A 245 -4.23 16.01 7.74
N HIS A 246 -4.07 15.60 6.47
CA HIS A 246 -4.82 14.47 5.94
C HIS A 246 -4.13 13.12 6.11
N PHE A 247 -2.80 13.08 6.19
CA PHE A 247 -2.02 11.83 6.23
C PHE A 247 -1.10 11.72 7.44
N GLY A 248 -1.02 12.75 8.29
CA GLY A 248 -0.14 12.79 9.46
C GLY A 248 1.36 12.81 9.11
N LEU A 249 1.70 13.23 7.88
CA LEU A 249 3.06 13.26 7.39
C LEU A 249 3.69 14.62 7.70
N ILE A 250 4.70 14.62 8.59
CA ILE A 250 5.50 15.81 8.90
C ILE A 250 6.74 15.78 8.03
N ILE A 251 6.97 16.85 7.29
CA ILE A 251 8.10 17.01 6.40
C ILE A 251 8.97 18.13 6.98
N ASN A 252 10.11 17.75 7.57
CA ASN A 252 10.99 18.70 8.26
C ASN A 252 12.04 19.35 7.36
N ASP A 253 12.06 19.03 6.07
CA ASP A 253 13.01 19.56 5.10
C ASP A 253 12.32 20.48 4.10
N HIS A 254 12.96 21.57 3.73
CA HIS A 254 12.51 22.41 2.60
C HIS A 254 12.60 21.62 1.31
N LEU A 255 11.46 21.09 0.89
CA LEU A 255 11.36 20.15 -0.21
C LEU A 255 11.29 20.91 -1.55
N ARG A 256 12.35 20.79 -2.35
CA ARG A 256 12.19 20.93 -3.80
C ARG A 256 11.72 19.58 -4.34
N PHE A 257 10.46 19.47 -4.67
CA PHE A 257 9.93 18.30 -5.37
C PHE A 257 10.53 18.25 -6.78
N ILE A 258 11.09 17.07 -7.14
CA ILE A 258 11.52 16.79 -8.50
C ILE A 258 10.26 16.81 -9.38
N GLY A 259 10.16 17.74 -10.32
CA GLY A 259 9.05 17.79 -11.29
C GLY A 259 8.15 19.03 -11.25
N MET A 260 8.48 20.04 -10.46
CA MET A 260 7.95 21.39 -10.66
C MET A 260 9.01 22.22 -11.42
N GLY A 261 8.97 22.13 -12.74
CA GLY A 261 9.61 23.16 -13.57
C GLY A 261 8.93 24.48 -13.26
N ASP A 262 9.75 25.52 -13.02
CA ASP A 262 9.29 26.90 -13.06
C ASP A 262 8.61 27.11 -14.43
N GLU A 263 7.26 27.16 -14.47
CA GLU A 263 6.51 27.77 -15.56
C GLU A 263 6.36 29.26 -15.31
#